data_15431de56c8752fa98591a90d49dfb65
#
_entry.id   15431de56c8752fa98591a90d49dfb65
#
_cell.length_a   1.000
_cell.length_b   1.000
_cell.length_c   1.000
_cell.angle_alpha   90.00
_cell.angle_beta   90.00
_cell.angle_gamma   90.00
#
_symmetry.space_group_name_H-M   'P 1'
#
loop_
_entity.id
_entity.type
_entity.pdbx_description
1 polymer ?
#
loop_
_entity_poly.entity_id
_entity_poly.type
_entity_poly.pdbx_seq_one_letter_code
_entity_poly.pdbx_strand_id
1 'polypeptide(L)'
;MNTLKAEKRSMDVKAKRLRREGYVTGNVFGREIEGSIPVKMLKTEVDKLLKTDHKGSQVMLDVEGQTYDALIKEVDFNPLAGRVDEIDFQALVSNEKVHSVAEIVIVNHDKVAEGVLQENMEEVNYRAYPSALVDKVEVDVAGLKVGDTIRVKDLSLAKDKD
;
A
#
# COMPACT_ATOMS: atom_id res chain seq x y z
N MET A 1 -3.36 0.60 12.96
CA MET A 1 -4.05 0.88 11.68
C MET A 1 -4.56 2.31 11.68
N ASN A 2 -4.21 3.08 10.67
CA ASN A 2 -4.64 4.47 10.56
C ASN A 2 -6.07 4.55 9.99
N THR A 3 -6.75 5.63 10.30
CA THR A 3 -8.08 5.93 9.76
C THR A 3 -7.99 7.13 8.83
N LEU A 4 -8.58 7.01 7.65
CA LEU A 4 -8.67 8.09 6.67
C LEU A 4 -10.14 8.42 6.42
N LYS A 5 -10.48 9.69 6.49
CA LYS A 5 -11.82 10.16 6.17
C LYS A 5 -11.94 10.49 4.69
N ALA A 6 -13.01 10.02 4.08
CA ALA A 6 -13.33 10.27 2.68
C ALA A 6 -14.80 10.66 2.53
N GLU A 7 -15.09 11.35 1.45
CA GLU A 7 -16.45 11.72 1.06
C GLU A 7 -16.74 11.16 -0.32
N LYS A 8 -17.98 10.81 -0.58
CA LYS A 8 -18.39 10.40 -1.92
C LYS A 8 -18.25 11.59 -2.88
N ARG A 9 -17.65 11.31 -4.02
CA ARG A 9 -17.40 12.33 -5.03
C ARG A 9 -18.54 12.43 -6.01
N SER A 10 -19.00 13.67 -6.31
CA SER A 10 -19.89 13.89 -7.43
C SER A 10 -19.10 13.80 -8.73
N MET A 11 -19.55 12.97 -9.67
CA MET A 11 -18.94 12.84 -10.99
C MET A 11 -19.18 14.05 -11.89
N ASP A 12 -20.08 14.96 -11.49
CA ASP A 12 -20.30 16.23 -12.18
C ASP A 12 -19.16 17.22 -11.97
N VAL A 13 -18.35 17.02 -10.94
CA VAL A 13 -17.16 17.83 -10.64
C VAL A 13 -15.92 17.08 -11.12
N LYS A 14 -15.17 17.73 -12.02
CA LYS A 14 -13.95 17.13 -12.58
C LYS A 14 -12.86 16.98 -11.53
N ALA A 15 -12.09 15.91 -11.63
CA ALA A 15 -10.98 15.62 -10.72
C ALA A 15 -9.97 16.77 -10.62
N LYS A 16 -9.67 17.40 -11.74
CA LYS A 16 -8.74 18.54 -11.79
C LYS A 16 -9.19 19.71 -10.91
N ARG A 17 -10.50 19.98 -10.89
CA ARG A 17 -11.08 21.01 -10.04
C ARG A 17 -10.94 20.65 -8.56
N LEU A 18 -11.25 19.41 -8.19
CA LEU A 18 -11.14 18.94 -6.83
C LEU A 18 -9.69 19.01 -6.34
N ARG A 19 -8.73 18.67 -7.17
CA ARG A 19 -7.30 18.77 -6.84
C ARG A 19 -6.87 20.22 -6.58
N ARG A 20 -7.40 21.16 -7.34
CA ARG A 20 -7.15 22.60 -7.10
C ARG A 20 -7.75 23.08 -5.79
N GLU A 21 -8.85 22.48 -5.37
CA GLU A 21 -9.53 22.81 -4.11
C GLU A 21 -8.90 22.11 -2.89
N GLY A 22 -7.86 21.35 -3.09
CA GLY A 22 -7.13 20.69 -2.00
C GLY A 22 -7.59 19.27 -1.70
N TYR A 23 -8.17 18.58 -2.68
CA TYR A 23 -8.60 17.19 -2.55
C TYR A 23 -7.74 16.24 -3.39
N VAL A 24 -7.65 15.01 -2.89
CA VAL A 24 -7.15 13.86 -3.65
C VAL A 24 -8.36 13.00 -4.02
N THR A 25 -8.42 12.56 -5.25
CA THR A 25 -9.51 11.71 -5.74
C THR A 25 -9.10 10.23 -5.67
N GLY A 26 -10.08 9.36 -5.64
CA GLY A 26 -9.83 7.92 -5.65
C GLY A 26 -11.11 7.11 -5.80
N ASN A 27 -10.96 5.80 -5.72
CA ASN A 27 -12.05 4.86 -5.81
C ASN A 27 -11.92 3.82 -4.70
N VAL A 28 -13.07 3.35 -4.22
CA VAL A 28 -13.15 2.21 -3.32
C VAL A 28 -13.88 1.09 -4.07
N PHE A 29 -13.24 -0.05 -4.20
CA PHE A 29 -13.81 -1.21 -4.87
C PHE A 29 -13.60 -2.46 -4.02
N GLY A 30 -14.29 -3.53 -4.35
CA GLY A 30 -14.16 -4.79 -3.64
C GLY A 30 -15.33 -5.72 -3.94
N ARG A 31 -15.24 -6.94 -3.44
CA ARG A 31 -16.22 -7.98 -3.72
C ARG A 31 -17.64 -7.61 -3.27
N GLU A 32 -17.76 -6.95 -2.12
CA GLU A 32 -19.06 -6.56 -1.56
C GLU A 32 -19.53 -5.19 -2.05
N ILE A 33 -18.75 -4.54 -2.92
CA ILE A 33 -19.08 -3.25 -3.49
C ILE A 33 -19.44 -3.45 -4.96
N GLU A 34 -20.66 -3.08 -5.31
CA GLU A 34 -21.08 -3.11 -6.71
C GLU A 34 -20.41 -2.00 -7.49
N GLY A 35 -19.57 -2.39 -8.47
CA GLY A 35 -18.76 -1.43 -9.21
C GLY A 35 -17.66 -0.82 -8.35
N SER A 36 -17.63 0.50 -8.27
CA SER A 36 -16.72 1.24 -7.41
C SER A 36 -17.39 2.48 -6.86
N ILE A 37 -16.90 2.94 -5.69
CA ILE A 37 -17.38 4.18 -5.08
C ILE A 37 -16.32 5.25 -5.32
N PRO A 38 -16.61 6.28 -6.16
CA PRO A 38 -15.69 7.40 -6.32
C PRO A 38 -15.69 8.25 -5.05
N VAL A 39 -14.50 8.59 -4.57
CA VAL A 39 -14.33 9.34 -3.32
C VAL A 39 -13.36 10.50 -3.50
N LYS A 40 -13.43 11.45 -2.59
CA LYS A 40 -12.47 12.54 -2.44
C LYS A 40 -12.00 12.60 -0.99
N MET A 41 -10.76 12.96 -0.79
CA MET A 41 -10.12 13.04 0.52
C MET A 41 -9.32 14.33 0.60
N LEU A 42 -9.24 14.93 1.78
CA LEU A 42 -8.40 16.11 1.97
C LEU A 42 -6.94 15.76 1.72
N LYS A 43 -6.26 16.57 0.93
CA LYS A 43 -4.85 16.39 0.61
C LYS A 43 -3.99 16.32 1.87
N THR A 44 -4.26 17.17 2.87
CA THR A 44 -3.53 17.18 4.13
C THR A 44 -3.63 15.85 4.88
N GLU A 45 -4.80 15.23 4.87
CA GLU A 45 -5.02 13.93 5.52
C GLU A 45 -4.33 12.80 4.76
N VAL A 46 -4.34 12.84 3.44
CA VAL A 46 -3.65 11.86 2.60
C VAL A 46 -2.14 11.97 2.76
N ASP A 47 -1.60 13.19 2.76
CA ASP A 47 -0.17 13.43 2.96
C ASP A 47 0.29 12.91 4.31
N LYS A 48 -0.52 13.12 5.35
CA LYS A 48 -0.25 12.62 6.69
C LYS A 48 -0.24 11.08 6.73
N LEU A 49 -1.21 10.45 6.08
CA LEU A 49 -1.30 8.99 5.99
C LEU A 49 -0.06 8.41 5.29
N LEU A 50 0.33 8.98 4.18
CA LEU A 50 1.43 8.48 3.35
C LEU A 50 2.83 8.73 3.93
N LYS A 51 2.92 9.40 5.07
CA LYS A 51 4.18 9.46 5.84
C LYS A 51 4.53 8.12 6.49
N THR A 52 3.52 7.33 6.84
CA THR A 52 3.70 6.05 7.52
C THR A 52 3.21 4.86 6.71
N ASP A 53 2.25 5.08 5.81
CA ASP A 53 1.62 4.02 5.02
C ASP A 53 1.94 4.20 3.53
N HIS A 54 1.84 3.11 2.80
CA HIS A 54 2.16 3.07 1.37
C HIS A 54 1.29 2.02 0.67
N LYS A 55 1.51 1.82 -0.63
CA LYS A 55 0.88 0.74 -1.39
C LYS A 55 1.09 -0.60 -0.67
N GLY A 56 0.01 -1.31 -0.42
CA GLY A 56 0.02 -2.56 0.35
C GLY A 56 -0.31 -2.38 1.83
N SER A 57 -0.37 -1.17 2.34
CA SER A 57 -0.76 -0.92 3.73
C SER A 57 -2.27 -1.03 3.90
N GLN A 58 -2.67 -1.48 5.09
CA GLN A 58 -4.07 -1.63 5.48
C GLN A 58 -4.50 -0.40 6.26
N VAL A 59 -5.66 0.16 5.91
CA VAL A 59 -6.21 1.36 6.56
C VAL A 59 -7.69 1.18 6.82
N MET A 60 -8.19 1.89 7.82
CA MET A 60 -9.62 2.02 8.05
C MET A 60 -10.12 3.24 7.29
N LEU A 61 -10.96 3.02 6.31
CA LEU A 61 -11.52 4.09 5.47
C LEU A 61 -12.92 4.43 5.92
N ASP A 62 -13.13 5.68 6.34
CA ASP A 62 -14.43 6.19 6.75
C ASP A 62 -15.01 7.01 5.59
N VAL A 63 -16.04 6.46 4.94
CA VAL A 63 -16.74 7.12 3.84
C VAL A 63 -18.11 7.57 4.35
N GLU A 64 -18.19 8.83 4.72
CA GLU A 64 -19.44 9.47 5.19
C GLU A 64 -20.12 8.70 6.33
N GLY A 65 -19.33 8.21 7.29
CA GLY A 65 -19.83 7.47 8.44
C GLY A 65 -19.82 5.96 8.29
N GLN A 66 -19.64 5.44 7.08
CA GLN A 66 -19.49 4.00 6.85
C GLN A 66 -18.00 3.65 6.79
N THR A 67 -17.56 2.75 7.65
CA THR A 67 -16.16 2.35 7.72
C THR A 67 -15.91 1.07 6.93
N TYR A 68 -14.78 1.06 6.22
CA TYR A 68 -14.29 -0.09 5.48
C TYR A 68 -12.88 -0.44 5.96
N ASP A 69 -12.63 -1.72 6.18
CA ASP A 69 -11.27 -2.23 6.29
C ASP A 69 -10.73 -2.31 4.86
N ALA A 70 -9.71 -1.54 4.55
CA ALA A 70 -9.27 -1.35 3.18
C ALA A 70 -7.76 -1.50 3.03
N LEU A 71 -7.36 -1.89 1.82
CA LEU A 71 -5.98 -1.96 1.39
C LEU A 71 -5.69 -0.80 0.46
N ILE A 72 -4.57 -0.11 0.65
CA ILE A 72 -4.09 0.87 -0.32
C ILE A 72 -3.60 0.09 -1.54
N LYS A 73 -4.36 0.16 -2.64
CA LYS A 73 -4.11 -0.64 -3.84
C LYS A 73 -3.19 0.07 -4.83
N GLU A 74 -3.43 1.35 -5.06
CA GLU A 74 -2.62 2.19 -5.92
C GLU A 74 -2.50 3.60 -5.36
N VAL A 75 -1.32 4.20 -5.56
CA VAL A 75 -1.05 5.61 -5.26
C VAL A 75 -0.47 6.22 -6.54
N ASP A 76 -1.18 7.20 -7.10
CA ASP A 76 -0.74 7.89 -8.31
C ASP A 76 -0.11 9.23 -7.92
N PHE A 77 1.21 9.27 -7.93
CA PHE A 77 2.00 10.45 -7.59
C PHE A 77 2.35 11.24 -8.85
N ASN A 78 2.08 12.53 -8.83
CA ASN A 78 2.43 13.45 -9.91
C ASN A 78 3.75 14.15 -9.56
N PRO A 79 4.89 13.73 -10.16
CA PRO A 79 6.19 14.30 -9.82
C PRO A 79 6.35 15.75 -10.24
N LEU A 80 5.67 16.18 -11.30
CA LEU A 80 5.73 17.57 -11.77
C LEU A 80 5.06 18.53 -10.80
N ALA A 81 3.91 18.13 -10.24
CA ALA A 81 3.19 18.92 -9.25
C ALA A 81 3.66 18.66 -7.81
N GLY A 82 4.45 17.62 -7.59
CA GLY A 82 4.93 17.23 -6.26
C GLY A 82 3.81 16.78 -5.33
N ARG A 83 2.78 16.12 -5.85
CA ARG A 83 1.61 15.73 -5.07
C ARG A 83 1.05 14.38 -5.51
N VAL A 84 0.27 13.76 -4.62
CA VAL A 84 -0.54 12.59 -4.95
C VAL A 84 -1.83 13.09 -5.62
N ASP A 85 -2.11 12.61 -6.82
CA ASP A 85 -3.32 12.97 -7.56
C ASP A 85 -4.46 12.00 -7.28
N GLU A 86 -4.17 10.71 -7.11
CA GLU A 86 -5.18 9.69 -6.90
C GLU A 86 -4.68 8.59 -5.96
N ILE A 87 -5.59 8.02 -5.18
CA ILE A 87 -5.32 6.87 -4.33
C ILE A 87 -6.53 5.94 -4.37
N ASP A 88 -6.30 4.67 -4.72
CA ASP A 88 -7.34 3.67 -4.83
C ASP A 88 -7.26 2.66 -3.68
N PHE A 89 -8.43 2.27 -3.19
CA PHE A 89 -8.57 1.35 -2.07
C PHE A 89 -9.38 0.12 -2.46
N GLN A 90 -8.96 -1.04 -1.97
CA GLN A 90 -9.73 -2.26 -2.05
C GLN A 90 -10.33 -2.55 -0.69
N ALA A 91 -11.66 -2.61 -0.61
CA ALA A 91 -12.36 -3.03 0.59
C ALA A 91 -12.13 -4.53 0.81
N LEU A 92 -11.82 -4.91 2.04
CA LEU A 92 -11.42 -6.27 2.39
C LEU A 92 -12.59 -7.07 2.95
N VAL A 93 -12.63 -8.36 2.58
CA VAL A 93 -13.58 -9.33 3.11
C VAL A 93 -12.78 -10.41 3.84
N SER A 94 -13.12 -10.68 5.11
CA SER A 94 -12.30 -11.51 6.00
C SER A 94 -12.06 -12.93 5.50
N ASN A 95 -12.96 -13.48 4.70
CA ASN A 95 -12.90 -14.84 4.17
C ASN A 95 -12.39 -14.93 2.73
N GLU A 96 -11.78 -13.86 2.22
CA GLU A 96 -11.27 -13.79 0.86
C GLU A 96 -9.79 -13.39 0.85
N LYS A 97 -8.98 -14.15 0.11
CA LYS A 97 -7.59 -13.78 -0.12
C LYS A 97 -7.52 -12.61 -1.09
N VAL A 98 -6.64 -11.68 -0.82
CA VAL A 98 -6.41 -10.51 -1.68
C VAL A 98 -4.96 -10.44 -2.10
N HIS A 99 -4.72 -9.91 -3.29
CA HIS A 99 -3.38 -9.63 -3.78
C HIS A 99 -2.86 -8.34 -3.16
N SER A 100 -1.64 -8.37 -2.66
CA SER A 100 -0.99 -7.20 -2.09
C SER A 100 0.50 -7.23 -2.39
N VAL A 101 1.19 -6.18 -1.97
CA VAL A 101 2.65 -6.08 -2.06
C VAL A 101 3.22 -5.78 -0.68
N ALA A 102 4.38 -6.36 -0.41
CA ALA A 102 5.18 -6.04 0.77
C ALA A 102 6.51 -5.47 0.31
N GLU A 103 6.93 -4.39 0.96
CA GLU A 103 8.24 -3.80 0.73
C GLU A 103 9.32 -4.68 1.34
N ILE A 104 10.40 -4.93 0.61
CA ILE A 104 11.54 -5.67 1.12
C ILE A 104 12.49 -4.68 1.79
N VAL A 105 12.72 -4.89 3.09
CA VAL A 105 13.64 -4.07 3.88
C VAL A 105 14.86 -4.92 4.23
N ILE A 106 16.02 -4.50 3.75
CA ILE A 106 17.29 -5.16 4.05
C ILE A 106 17.82 -4.60 5.36
N VAL A 107 18.08 -5.48 6.32
CA VAL A 107 18.63 -5.10 7.62
C VAL A 107 20.06 -5.62 7.74
N ASN A 108 20.89 -4.88 8.50
CA ASN A 108 22.30 -5.23 8.75
C ASN A 108 23.17 -5.30 7.50
N HIS A 109 22.84 -4.54 6.44
CA HIS A 109 23.65 -4.51 5.22
C HIS A 109 25.08 -3.98 5.46
N ASP A 110 25.27 -3.14 6.46
CA ASP A 110 26.55 -2.64 6.91
C ASP A 110 27.45 -3.72 7.55
N LYS A 111 26.88 -4.86 7.90
CA LYS A 111 27.59 -6.01 8.47
C LYS A 111 28.05 -7.02 7.42
N VAL A 112 27.77 -6.75 6.15
CA VAL A 112 28.31 -7.57 5.06
C VAL A 112 29.81 -7.27 4.93
N ALA A 113 30.65 -8.25 5.25
CA ALA A 113 32.09 -8.03 5.44
C ALA A 113 32.85 -7.83 4.13
N GLU A 114 32.43 -8.46 3.05
CA GLU A 114 33.13 -8.42 1.77
C GLU A 114 32.13 -8.38 0.61
N GLY A 115 32.52 -7.74 -0.48
CA GLY A 115 31.73 -7.69 -1.72
C GLY A 115 30.69 -6.57 -1.73
N VAL A 116 29.87 -6.60 -2.77
CA VAL A 116 28.81 -5.62 -3.01
C VAL A 116 27.47 -6.32 -2.86
N LEU A 117 26.61 -5.75 -2.01
CA LEU A 117 25.23 -6.21 -1.87
C LEU A 117 24.40 -5.62 -3.03
N GLN A 118 23.83 -6.49 -3.82
CA GLN A 118 22.93 -6.09 -4.90
C GLN A 118 21.50 -6.52 -4.57
N GLU A 119 20.61 -5.55 -4.53
CA GLU A 119 19.18 -5.75 -4.35
C GLU A 119 18.48 -5.73 -5.70
N ASN A 120 18.02 -6.88 -6.17
CA ASN A 120 17.34 -7.00 -7.47
C ASN A 120 15.83 -6.84 -7.38
N MET A 121 15.26 -6.82 -6.15
CA MET A 121 13.83 -6.77 -5.91
C MET A 121 13.57 -5.88 -4.70
N GLU A 122 12.77 -4.82 -4.90
CA GLU A 122 12.43 -3.88 -3.84
C GLU A 122 11.12 -4.23 -3.14
N GLU A 123 10.26 -4.99 -3.80
CA GLU A 123 8.97 -5.42 -3.25
C GLU A 123 8.61 -6.81 -3.74
N VAL A 124 7.75 -7.48 -3.00
CA VAL A 124 7.25 -8.81 -3.35
C VAL A 124 5.73 -8.79 -3.41
N ASN A 125 5.18 -9.38 -4.47
CA ASN A 125 3.75 -9.59 -4.62
C ASN A 125 3.36 -10.89 -3.91
N TYR A 126 2.24 -10.85 -3.19
CA TYR A 126 1.73 -12.02 -2.49
C TYR A 126 0.20 -11.99 -2.43
N ARG A 127 -0.39 -13.09 -1.98
CA ARG A 127 -1.82 -13.22 -1.77
C ARG A 127 -2.06 -13.80 -0.38
N ALA A 128 -2.95 -13.16 0.37
CA ALA A 128 -3.26 -13.58 1.73
C ALA A 128 -4.65 -13.13 2.16
N TYR A 129 -5.17 -13.74 3.23
CA TYR A 129 -6.35 -13.23 3.92
C TYR A 129 -6.01 -11.90 4.61
N PRO A 130 -7.01 -11.02 4.81
CA PRO A 130 -6.75 -9.71 5.45
C PRO A 130 -6.03 -9.79 6.79
N SER A 131 -6.29 -10.82 7.59
CA SER A 131 -5.62 -11.02 8.88
C SER A 131 -4.12 -11.34 8.75
N ALA A 132 -3.66 -11.77 7.58
CA ALA A 132 -2.28 -12.15 7.31
C ALA A 132 -1.52 -11.13 6.47
N LEU A 133 -2.12 -9.98 6.17
CA LEU A 133 -1.47 -8.94 5.37
C LEU A 133 -0.31 -8.31 6.13
N VAL A 134 0.78 -8.07 5.39
CA VAL A 134 1.96 -7.34 5.88
C VAL A 134 2.36 -6.29 4.87
N ASP A 135 2.94 -5.20 5.31
CA ASP A 135 3.41 -4.15 4.43
C ASP A 135 4.92 -4.20 4.20
N LYS A 136 5.66 -4.91 5.05
CA LYS A 136 7.11 -5.03 4.97
C LYS A 136 7.57 -6.46 5.23
N VAL A 137 8.63 -6.86 4.55
CA VAL A 137 9.37 -8.10 4.81
C VAL A 137 10.81 -7.71 5.11
N GLU A 138 11.31 -8.03 6.31
CA GLU A 138 12.68 -7.77 6.69
C GLU A 138 13.58 -8.92 6.27
N VAL A 139 14.69 -8.60 5.63
CA VAL A 139 15.69 -9.57 5.19
C VAL A 139 17.02 -9.24 5.87
N ASP A 140 17.48 -10.15 6.74
CA ASP A 140 18.76 -10.00 7.42
C ASP A 140 19.89 -10.55 6.56
N VAL A 141 20.84 -9.68 6.22
CA VAL A 141 21.98 -10.02 5.35
C VAL A 141 23.31 -10.09 6.11
N ALA A 142 23.27 -10.01 7.43
CA ALA A 142 24.49 -9.95 8.24
C ALA A 142 25.45 -11.12 8.05
N GLY A 143 24.95 -12.29 7.68
CA GLY A 143 25.75 -13.51 7.47
C GLY A 143 26.16 -13.76 6.02
N LEU A 144 25.85 -12.86 5.09
CA LEU A 144 26.12 -13.07 3.68
C LEU A 144 27.60 -12.86 3.34
N LYS A 145 28.08 -13.67 2.39
CA LYS A 145 29.43 -13.59 1.82
C LYS A 145 29.31 -13.39 0.31
N VAL A 146 30.45 -13.11 -0.32
CA VAL A 146 30.50 -12.99 -1.81
C VAL A 146 30.01 -14.29 -2.45
N GLY A 147 29.07 -14.16 -3.37
CA GLY A 147 28.44 -15.27 -4.07
C GLY A 147 27.17 -15.79 -3.42
N ASP A 148 26.85 -15.39 -2.21
CA ASP A 148 25.60 -15.77 -1.55
C ASP A 148 24.42 -15.01 -2.14
N THR A 149 23.27 -15.67 -2.21
CA THR A 149 22.02 -15.08 -2.71
C THR A 149 20.86 -15.43 -1.77
N ILE A 150 19.91 -14.49 -1.67
CA ILE A 150 18.64 -14.71 -0.99
C ILE A 150 17.53 -14.58 -2.04
N ARG A 151 16.72 -15.63 -2.14
CA ARG A 151 15.62 -15.69 -3.10
C ARG A 151 14.28 -15.49 -2.39
N VAL A 152 13.24 -15.19 -3.15
CA VAL A 152 11.87 -15.03 -2.60
C VAL A 152 11.45 -16.25 -1.77
N LYS A 153 11.76 -17.46 -2.22
CA LYS A 153 11.45 -18.69 -1.50
C LYS A 153 12.15 -18.82 -0.14
N ASP A 154 13.26 -18.10 0.06
CA ASP A 154 14.04 -18.12 1.29
C ASP A 154 13.54 -17.09 2.32
N LEU A 155 12.59 -16.25 1.93
CA LEU A 155 12.01 -15.24 2.81
C LEU A 155 11.06 -15.89 3.82
N SER A 156 11.15 -15.44 5.07
CA SER A 156 10.27 -15.92 6.14
C SER A 156 8.93 -15.19 6.06
N LEU A 157 8.05 -15.71 5.23
CA LEU A 157 6.67 -15.22 5.11
C LEU A 157 5.75 -16.02 6.02
N ALA A 158 4.66 -15.42 6.45
CA ALA A 158 3.67 -16.12 7.26
C ALA A 158 3.06 -17.30 6.49
N LYS A 159 2.70 -18.37 7.21
CA LYS A 159 2.21 -19.61 6.62
C LYS A 159 0.96 -19.45 5.75
N ASP A 160 0.15 -18.44 6.02
CA ASP A 160 -1.14 -18.22 5.36
C ASP A 160 -1.03 -17.32 4.12
N LYS A 161 0.17 -17.16 3.58
CA LYS A 161 0.42 -16.33 2.39
C LYS A 161 0.85 -17.17 1.20
N ASP A 162 0.34 -16.79 0.05
CA ASP A 162 0.73 -17.36 -1.24
C ASP A 162 1.72 -16.43 -1.97
#